data_0aa4f63fa5f85fd261d245c61c906161
#
_entry.id   0aa4f63fa5f85fd261d245c61c906161
#
_cell.length_a   1.000
_cell.length_b   1.000
_cell.length_c   1.000
_cell.angle_alpha   90.00
_cell.angle_beta   90.00
_cell.angle_gamma   90.00
#
_symmetry.space_group_name_H-M   'P 1'
#
loop_
_entity.id
_entity.type
_entity.pdbx_description
1 polymer ?
#
loop_
_entity_poly.entity_id
_entity_poly.type
_entity_poly.pdbx_seq_one_letter_code
_entity_poly.pdbx_strand_id
1 'polypeptide(L)'
;LPSTPWVRVVESEKVPAFTATVTGLFLEADGGATEPLGQRLIELPDNTYETNMLRNPRSGFVVYAPPGSLQKGEALSQGCRACHGAELKGMGNAPPIAGRSSSYLGRQLYDFQQGARNGDQAKLMKPAVEKLSDEDVIAIAAYVASRQP
;
A
#
# COMPACT_ATOMS: atom_id res chain seq x y z
N LEU A 1 1.90 -23.02 5.00
CA LEU A 1 2.06 -22.48 3.63
C LEU A 1 2.87 -21.18 3.76
N PRO A 2 3.87 -20.94 2.88
CA PRO A 2 4.56 -19.67 2.87
C PRO A 2 3.55 -18.55 2.59
N SER A 3 3.62 -17.48 3.37
CA SER A 3 2.83 -16.28 3.14
C SER A 3 3.37 -15.57 1.90
N THR A 4 2.48 -15.14 1.01
CA THR A 4 2.81 -14.33 -0.17
C THR A 4 2.34 -12.90 0.05
N PRO A 5 3.08 -11.89 -0.43
CA PRO A 5 2.60 -10.51 -0.41
C PRO A 5 1.25 -10.40 -1.13
N TRP A 6 0.37 -9.57 -0.60
CA TRP A 6 -0.90 -9.24 -1.27
C TRP A 6 -0.68 -8.55 -2.62
N VAL A 7 0.39 -7.79 -2.72
CA VAL A 7 0.70 -6.98 -3.88
C VAL A 7 2.15 -7.18 -4.33
N ARG A 8 2.38 -6.97 -5.63
CA ARG A 8 3.71 -6.77 -6.22
C ARG A 8 3.88 -5.27 -6.52
N VAL A 9 4.89 -4.64 -5.95
CA VAL A 9 5.14 -3.20 -6.15
C VAL A 9 6.11 -2.97 -7.30
N VAL A 10 5.76 -2.05 -8.20
CA VAL A 10 6.55 -1.63 -9.35
C VAL A 10 6.71 -0.11 -9.31
N GLU A 11 7.95 0.36 -9.35
CA GLU A 11 8.22 1.78 -9.51
C GLU A 11 8.13 2.17 -10.99
N SER A 12 7.34 3.19 -11.31
CA SER A 12 7.11 3.62 -12.67
C SER A 12 6.66 5.08 -12.74
N GLU A 13 7.02 5.78 -13.82
CA GLU A 13 6.48 7.10 -14.13
C GLU A 13 5.08 7.03 -14.75
N LYS A 14 4.70 5.86 -15.25
CA LYS A 14 3.43 5.62 -15.94
C LYS A 14 2.69 4.45 -15.32
N VAL A 15 1.39 4.46 -15.47
CA VAL A 15 0.50 3.37 -15.09
C VAL A 15 -0.39 3.02 -16.27
N PRO A 16 -0.82 1.75 -16.46
CA PRO A 16 -1.87 1.44 -17.40
C PRO A 16 -3.10 2.32 -17.16
N ALA A 17 -3.70 2.84 -18.21
CA ALA A 17 -4.97 3.57 -18.09
C ALA A 17 -6.01 2.64 -17.44
N PHE A 18 -6.81 3.18 -16.54
CA PHE A 18 -7.75 2.38 -15.74
C PHE A 18 -9.07 3.08 -15.56
N THR A 19 -10.10 2.30 -15.25
CA THR A 19 -11.44 2.77 -14.90
C THR A 19 -11.84 2.25 -13.53
N ALA A 20 -12.63 3.04 -12.80
CA ALA A 20 -13.19 2.60 -11.53
C ALA A 20 -14.50 1.84 -11.77
N THR A 21 -14.64 0.68 -11.15
CA THR A 21 -15.91 -0.03 -11.07
C THR A 21 -16.85 0.62 -10.06
N VAL A 22 -18.12 0.27 -10.10
CA VAL A 22 -19.12 0.72 -9.11
C VAL A 22 -18.78 0.29 -7.67
N THR A 23 -17.94 -0.73 -7.51
CA THR A 23 -17.45 -1.22 -6.21
C THR A 23 -16.15 -0.55 -5.76
N GLY A 24 -15.62 0.40 -6.55
CA GLY A 24 -14.37 1.11 -6.25
C GLY A 24 -13.10 0.34 -6.62
N LEU A 25 -13.21 -0.81 -7.28
CA LEU A 25 -12.05 -1.51 -7.83
C LEU A 25 -11.60 -0.80 -9.11
N PHE A 26 -10.31 -0.56 -9.24
CA PHE A 26 -9.71 -0.08 -10.48
C PHE A 26 -9.38 -1.26 -11.39
N LEU A 27 -9.77 -1.18 -12.64
CA LEU A 27 -9.47 -2.18 -13.66
C LEU A 27 -8.74 -1.50 -14.81
N GLU A 28 -7.73 -2.19 -15.36
CA GLU A 28 -7.04 -1.74 -16.55
C GLU A 28 -8.04 -1.53 -17.70
N ALA A 29 -7.92 -0.40 -18.37
CA ALA A 29 -8.76 -0.09 -19.53
C ALA A 29 -8.28 -0.85 -20.76
N ASP A 30 -9.21 -1.22 -21.62
CA ASP A 30 -8.90 -1.89 -22.90
C ASP A 30 -8.00 -1.02 -23.78
N GLY A 31 -7.15 -1.66 -24.60
CA GLY A 31 -6.35 -1.00 -25.61
C GLY A 31 -4.89 -0.69 -25.21
N GLY A 32 -4.45 -1.06 -24.00
CA GLY A 32 -3.04 -0.97 -23.59
C GLY A 32 -2.50 0.46 -23.47
N ALA A 33 -3.37 1.47 -23.37
CA ALA A 33 -2.98 2.86 -23.14
C ALA A 33 -2.34 3.03 -21.74
N THR A 34 -1.48 4.02 -21.61
CA THR A 34 -0.88 4.39 -20.31
C THR A 34 -1.13 5.85 -20.01
N GLU A 35 -1.12 6.22 -18.74
CA GLU A 35 -1.18 7.59 -18.26
C GLU A 35 -0.03 7.91 -17.31
N PRO A 36 0.33 9.19 -17.09
CA PRO A 36 1.32 9.56 -16.08
C PRO A 36 0.84 9.14 -14.68
N LEU A 37 1.73 8.48 -13.91
CA LEU A 37 1.42 8.10 -12.53
C LEU A 37 1.38 9.31 -11.60
N GLY A 38 2.31 10.24 -11.73
CA GLY A 38 2.46 11.37 -10.80
C GLY A 38 2.71 10.91 -9.38
N GLN A 39 2.25 11.67 -8.41
CA GLN A 39 2.37 11.36 -6.97
C GLN A 39 1.15 10.54 -6.50
N ARG A 40 0.98 9.34 -7.05
CA ARG A 40 -0.12 8.44 -6.72
C ARG A 40 0.39 7.01 -6.45
N LEU A 41 -0.35 6.27 -5.65
CA LEU A 41 -0.30 4.81 -5.61
C LEU A 41 -1.53 4.29 -6.35
N ILE A 42 -1.31 3.48 -7.37
CA ILE A 42 -2.40 2.84 -8.12
C ILE A 42 -2.25 1.33 -7.99
N GLU A 43 -3.28 0.69 -7.49
CA GLU A 43 -3.33 -0.76 -7.26
C GLU A 43 -4.32 -1.38 -8.25
N LEU A 44 -3.81 -2.17 -9.19
CA LEU A 44 -4.58 -2.86 -10.23
C LEU A 44 -4.51 -4.37 -10.04
N PRO A 45 -5.57 -5.14 -10.37
CA PRO A 45 -5.48 -6.59 -10.39
C PRO A 45 -4.36 -7.07 -11.31
N ASP A 46 -3.58 -8.05 -10.85
CA ASP A 46 -2.57 -8.73 -11.69
C ASP A 46 -3.22 -9.51 -12.84
N ASN A 47 -4.43 -10.01 -12.59
CA ASN A 47 -5.30 -10.61 -13.59
C ASN A 47 -6.75 -10.15 -13.38
N THR A 48 -7.22 -9.29 -14.29
CA THR A 48 -8.56 -8.70 -14.22
C THR A 48 -9.68 -9.76 -14.23
N TYR A 49 -9.55 -10.80 -15.05
CA TYR A 49 -10.55 -11.86 -15.16
C TYR A 49 -10.66 -12.68 -13.87
N GLU A 50 -9.52 -13.10 -13.32
CA GLU A 50 -9.45 -13.83 -12.05
C GLU A 50 -10.04 -13.01 -10.89
N THR A 51 -9.73 -11.73 -10.83
CA THR A 51 -10.17 -10.86 -9.75
C THR A 51 -11.63 -10.47 -9.90
N ASN A 52 -12.03 -9.96 -11.08
CA ASN A 52 -13.34 -9.34 -11.27
C ASN A 52 -14.43 -10.35 -11.61
N MET A 53 -14.15 -11.33 -12.48
CA MET A 53 -15.14 -12.29 -12.95
C MET A 53 -15.20 -13.53 -12.05
N LEU A 54 -14.04 -14.15 -11.77
CA LEU A 54 -14.00 -15.38 -10.97
C LEU A 54 -13.98 -15.10 -9.47
N ARG A 55 -13.70 -13.86 -9.05
CA ARG A 55 -13.57 -13.47 -7.64
C ARG A 55 -12.62 -14.38 -6.86
N ASN A 56 -11.51 -14.76 -7.51
CA ASN A 56 -10.51 -15.63 -6.93
C ASN A 56 -9.84 -14.97 -5.72
N PRO A 57 -9.99 -15.50 -4.50
CA PRO A 57 -9.42 -14.88 -3.29
C PRO A 57 -7.89 -14.95 -3.24
N ARG A 58 -7.25 -15.66 -4.16
CA ARG A 58 -5.79 -15.76 -4.31
C ARG A 58 -5.26 -14.87 -5.42
N SER A 59 -6.11 -14.13 -6.10
CA SER A 59 -5.71 -13.17 -7.12
C SER A 59 -4.91 -12.05 -6.47
N GLY A 60 -3.73 -11.76 -7.02
CA GLY A 60 -2.84 -10.68 -6.55
C GLY A 60 -3.12 -9.36 -7.25
N PHE A 61 -2.39 -8.35 -6.81
CA PHE A 61 -2.44 -7.00 -7.37
C PHE A 61 -1.03 -6.48 -7.69
N VAL A 62 -0.96 -5.60 -8.68
CA VAL A 62 0.23 -4.80 -8.97
C VAL A 62 0.00 -3.39 -8.46
N VAL A 63 0.94 -2.91 -7.66
CA VAL A 63 0.98 -1.51 -7.20
C VAL A 63 1.99 -0.75 -8.02
N TYR A 64 1.54 0.31 -8.66
CA TYR A 64 2.41 1.28 -9.31
C TYR A 64 2.71 2.40 -8.33
N ALA A 65 4.00 2.64 -8.09
CA ALA A 65 4.50 3.67 -7.18
C ALA A 65 5.46 4.61 -7.93
N PRO A 66 5.58 5.88 -7.53
CA PRO A 66 6.55 6.80 -8.10
C PRO A 66 7.99 6.27 -7.96
N PRO A 67 8.89 6.54 -8.92
CA PRO A 67 10.30 6.18 -8.82
C PRO A 67 10.96 6.70 -7.53
N GLY A 68 11.75 5.86 -6.87
CA GLY A 68 12.41 6.16 -5.60
C GLY A 68 11.55 5.93 -4.35
N SER A 69 10.28 5.55 -4.51
CA SER A 69 9.36 5.30 -3.38
C SER A 69 9.86 4.19 -2.46
N LEU A 70 10.41 3.10 -3.00
CA LEU A 70 10.89 1.98 -2.18
C LEU A 70 12.07 2.38 -1.32
N GLN A 71 13.05 3.11 -1.87
CA GLN A 71 14.21 3.58 -1.12
C GLN A 71 13.81 4.60 -0.04
N LYS A 72 12.98 5.59 -0.41
CA LYS A 72 12.45 6.59 0.52
C LYS A 72 11.62 5.94 1.62
N GLY A 73 10.73 5.02 1.25
CA GLY A 73 9.87 4.29 2.18
C GLY A 73 10.65 3.42 3.15
N GLU A 74 11.73 2.78 2.70
CA GLU A 74 12.62 2.03 3.58
C GLU A 74 13.23 2.91 4.66
N ALA A 75 13.80 4.06 4.27
CA ALA A 75 14.41 5.00 5.20
C ALA A 75 13.39 5.52 6.24
N LEU A 76 12.20 5.92 5.79
CA LEU A 76 11.14 6.43 6.66
C LEU A 76 10.56 5.35 7.59
N SER A 77 10.50 4.10 7.12
CA SER A 77 9.94 2.98 7.89
C SER A 77 10.84 2.47 9.02
N GLN A 78 12.06 3.01 9.19
CA GLN A 78 12.93 2.63 10.32
C GLN A 78 12.22 2.89 11.66
N GLY A 79 11.52 4.02 11.79
CA GLY A 79 10.73 4.34 12.98
C GLY A 79 9.59 3.35 13.26
N CYS A 80 8.99 2.80 12.21
CA CYS A 80 7.88 1.85 12.33
C CYS A 80 8.33 0.51 12.95
N ARG A 81 9.58 0.11 12.69
CA ARG A 81 10.15 -1.15 13.18
C ARG A 81 10.25 -1.22 14.70
N ALA A 82 10.38 -0.09 15.37
CA ALA A 82 10.44 -0.02 16.83
C ALA A 82 9.22 -0.64 17.51
N CYS A 83 8.04 -0.50 16.89
CA CYS A 83 6.78 -1.05 17.40
C CYS A 83 6.30 -2.27 16.61
N HIS A 84 6.42 -2.23 15.27
CA HIS A 84 5.92 -3.30 14.39
C HIS A 84 6.91 -4.46 14.17
N GLY A 85 8.06 -4.44 14.84
CA GLY A 85 9.13 -5.45 14.73
C GLY A 85 10.06 -5.19 13.54
N ALA A 86 11.28 -5.77 13.61
CA ALA A 86 12.33 -5.56 12.61
C ALA A 86 11.89 -5.88 11.19
N GLU A 87 11.08 -6.93 11.02
CA GLU A 87 10.54 -7.39 9.74
C GLU A 87 9.14 -6.82 9.45
N LEU A 88 8.62 -5.88 10.28
CA LEU A 88 7.26 -5.33 10.19
C LEU A 88 6.15 -6.39 10.30
N LYS A 89 6.46 -7.54 10.90
CA LYS A 89 5.56 -8.69 11.08
C LYS A 89 4.76 -8.66 12.38
N GLY A 90 4.78 -7.53 13.05
CA GLY A 90 4.12 -7.33 14.34
C GLY A 90 5.01 -7.66 15.53
N MET A 91 4.71 -7.03 16.66
CA MET A 91 5.39 -7.29 17.95
C MET A 91 4.43 -6.92 19.10
N GLY A 92 4.18 -7.85 20.01
CA GLY A 92 3.24 -7.61 21.11
C GLY A 92 1.84 -7.26 20.59
N ASN A 93 1.35 -6.07 20.94
CA ASN A 93 0.03 -5.58 20.50
C ASN A 93 0.09 -4.81 19.17
N ALA A 94 1.28 -4.54 18.63
CA ALA A 94 1.40 -3.89 17.33
C ALA A 94 1.17 -4.92 16.20
N PRO A 95 0.24 -4.64 15.27
CA PRO A 95 -0.13 -5.62 14.25
C PRO A 95 0.96 -5.79 13.18
N PRO A 96 0.97 -6.93 12.46
CA PRO A 96 1.78 -7.10 11.27
C PRO A 96 1.29 -6.18 10.16
N ILE A 97 2.21 -5.45 9.54
CA ILE A 97 1.92 -4.51 8.44
C ILE A 97 2.62 -4.90 7.13
N ALA A 98 3.67 -5.71 7.18
CA ALA A 98 4.38 -6.19 6.00
C ALA A 98 3.45 -6.91 5.01
N GLY A 99 3.61 -6.62 3.72
CA GLY A 99 2.89 -7.26 2.62
C GLY A 99 1.39 -6.98 2.56
N ARG A 100 0.89 -5.97 3.27
CA ARG A 100 -0.51 -5.53 3.18
C ARG A 100 -0.73 -4.68 1.94
N SER A 101 -1.99 -4.57 1.49
CA SER A 101 -2.38 -3.67 0.41
C SER A 101 -1.85 -2.26 0.65
N SER A 102 -1.23 -1.66 -0.36
CA SER A 102 -0.70 -0.30 -0.28
C SER A 102 -1.79 0.74 -0.09
N SER A 103 -2.93 0.55 -0.73
CA SER A 103 -4.11 1.41 -0.60
C SER A 103 -4.67 1.36 0.83
N TYR A 104 -4.69 0.18 1.44
CA TYR A 104 -5.07 0.03 2.85
C TYR A 104 -4.08 0.75 3.77
N LEU A 105 -2.77 0.53 3.58
CA LEU A 105 -1.74 1.15 4.40
C LEU A 105 -1.79 2.68 4.32
N GLY A 106 -1.87 3.24 3.11
CA GLY A 106 -1.97 4.69 2.91
C GLY A 106 -3.18 5.29 3.61
N ARG A 107 -4.36 4.64 3.47
CA ARG A 107 -5.58 5.08 4.17
C ARG A 107 -5.41 5.03 5.68
N GLN A 108 -4.81 3.98 6.24
CA GLN A 108 -4.61 3.89 7.67
C GLN A 108 -3.68 4.98 8.20
N LEU A 109 -2.56 5.27 7.52
CA LEU A 109 -1.65 6.35 7.90
C LEU A 109 -2.38 7.70 7.88
N TYR A 110 -3.17 7.96 6.85
CA TYR A 110 -3.98 9.17 6.74
C TYR A 110 -5.04 9.28 7.86
N ASP A 111 -5.77 8.19 8.14
CA ASP A 111 -6.79 8.16 9.19
C ASP A 111 -6.20 8.44 10.59
N PHE A 112 -4.98 7.97 10.86
CA PHE A 112 -4.26 8.33 12.08
C PHE A 112 -3.86 9.81 12.10
N GLN A 113 -3.38 10.37 10.98
CA GLN A 113 -3.03 11.79 10.89
C GLN A 113 -4.25 12.68 11.15
N GLN A 114 -5.38 12.37 10.53
CA GLN A 114 -6.62 13.16 10.66
C GLN A 114 -7.36 12.89 11.98
N GLY A 115 -6.94 11.90 12.77
CA GLY A 115 -7.62 11.52 14.00
C GLY A 115 -8.94 10.80 13.79
N ALA A 116 -9.25 10.38 12.56
CA ALA A 116 -10.41 9.54 12.25
C ALA A 116 -10.27 8.17 12.92
N ARG A 117 -9.05 7.66 13.00
CA ARG A 117 -8.70 6.47 13.76
C ARG A 117 -8.05 6.88 15.08
N ASN A 118 -8.81 6.84 16.18
CA ASN A 118 -8.46 7.45 17.49
C ASN A 118 -8.67 6.57 18.71
N GLY A 119 -8.86 5.27 18.58
CA GLY A 119 -8.92 4.33 19.71
C GLY A 119 -7.65 4.37 20.57
N ASP A 120 -7.66 3.81 21.76
CA ASP A 120 -6.54 3.95 22.72
C ASP A 120 -5.18 3.52 22.16
N GLN A 121 -5.14 2.42 21.42
CA GLN A 121 -3.89 1.98 20.77
C GLN A 121 -3.51 2.86 19.57
N ALA A 122 -4.48 3.52 18.93
CA ALA A 122 -4.25 4.43 17.80
C ALA A 122 -3.51 5.70 18.21
N LYS A 123 -3.65 6.13 19.47
CA LYS A 123 -2.93 7.29 20.02
C LYS A 123 -1.41 7.12 19.97
N LEU A 124 -0.92 5.88 20.01
CA LEU A 124 0.51 5.57 19.90
C LEU A 124 1.05 5.79 18.48
N MET A 125 0.19 5.67 17.46
CA MET A 125 0.56 5.88 16.06
C MET A 125 0.61 7.36 15.68
N LYS A 126 -0.19 8.21 16.31
CA LYS A 126 -0.29 9.62 15.92
C LYS A 126 1.05 10.37 15.87
N PRO A 127 1.92 10.31 16.89
CA PRO A 127 3.23 10.97 16.85
C PRO A 127 4.13 10.47 15.71
N ALA A 128 3.97 9.21 15.30
CA ALA A 128 4.77 8.61 14.23
C ALA A 128 4.35 9.09 12.84
N VAL A 129 3.09 9.51 12.67
CA VAL A 129 2.53 9.84 11.35
C VAL A 129 2.21 11.33 11.17
N GLU A 130 2.07 12.11 12.23
CA GLU A 130 1.54 13.48 12.18
C GLU A 130 2.35 14.45 11.30
N LYS A 131 3.64 14.17 11.10
CA LYS A 131 4.56 15.02 10.32
C LYS A 131 4.86 14.48 8.92
N LEU A 132 4.29 13.34 8.55
CA LEU A 132 4.50 12.76 7.24
C LEU A 132 3.80 13.61 6.16
N SER A 133 4.49 13.90 5.08
CA SER A 133 3.87 14.46 3.87
C SER A 133 3.09 13.38 3.12
N ASP A 134 2.25 13.79 2.16
CA ASP A 134 1.54 12.83 1.29
C ASP A 134 2.53 11.93 0.53
N GLU A 135 3.67 12.50 0.08
CA GLU A 135 4.73 11.73 -0.58
C GLU A 135 5.39 10.72 0.37
N ASP A 136 5.53 11.06 1.66
CA ASP A 136 6.08 10.13 2.67
C ASP A 136 5.11 8.98 2.91
N VAL A 137 3.81 9.26 3.01
CA VAL A 137 2.76 8.25 3.13
C VAL A 137 2.77 7.30 1.93
N ILE A 138 2.87 7.83 0.71
CA ILE A 138 2.99 7.06 -0.54
C ILE A 138 4.21 6.13 -0.49
N ALA A 139 5.37 6.67 -0.13
CA ALA A 139 6.62 5.92 -0.08
C ALA A 139 6.59 4.82 0.97
N ILE A 140 6.12 5.12 2.19
CA ILE A 140 5.97 4.14 3.27
C ILE A 140 5.01 3.03 2.85
N ALA A 141 3.84 3.39 2.30
CA ALA A 141 2.84 2.41 1.89
C ALA A 141 3.36 1.49 0.78
N ALA A 142 4.09 2.02 -0.21
CA ALA A 142 4.72 1.23 -1.26
C ALA A 142 5.78 0.27 -0.69
N TYR A 143 6.68 0.77 0.15
CA TYR A 143 7.74 -0.05 0.75
C TYR A 143 7.19 -1.15 1.64
N VAL A 144 6.29 -0.83 2.57
CA VAL A 144 5.71 -1.80 3.51
C VAL A 144 4.90 -2.88 2.79
N ALA A 145 4.16 -2.48 1.74
CA ALA A 145 3.43 -3.42 0.89
C ALA A 145 4.35 -4.40 0.15
N SER A 146 5.56 -3.98 -0.22
CA SER A 146 6.56 -4.82 -0.91
C SER A 146 7.22 -5.88 -0.01
N ARG A 147 7.03 -5.81 1.31
CA ARG A 147 7.68 -6.73 2.26
C ARG A 147 6.96 -8.06 2.35
N GLN A 148 7.72 -9.12 2.67
CA GLN A 148 7.14 -10.45 2.90
C GLN A 148 6.32 -10.44 4.21
N PRO A 149 5.04 -10.89 4.18
CA PRO A 149 4.16 -10.97 5.34
C PRO A 149 4.66 -11.96 6.41
#